data_d2fcd60ef4566bf72638a905c4be6782
#
_entry.id   d2fcd60ef4566bf72638a905c4be6782
#
_cell.length_a   1.000
_cell.length_b   1.000
_cell.length_c   1.000
_cell.angle_alpha   90.00
_cell.angle_beta   90.00
_cell.angle_gamma   90.00
#
_symmetry.space_group_name_H-M   'P 1'
#
loop_
_entity.id
_entity.type
_entity.pdbx_description
1 polymer ?
#
loop_
_entity_poly.entity_id
_entity_poly.type
_entity_poly.pdbx_seq_one_letter_code
_entity_poly.pdbx_strand_id
1 'polypeptide(L)'
;MPLDRDATEAQLTQKLEMTLRDRRGDDHRRYDLIVDGQRVARTMVSRGSGYRTLGDDLVGKMARQLHVTSPFFRELISCTKSRDEYLSKLKEQHLID
;
A
#
# COMPACT_ATOMS: atom_id res chain seq x y z
N MET A 1 3.86 11.09 -12.18
CA MET A 1 4.95 10.14 -12.40
C MET A 1 4.54 8.75 -11.94
N PRO A 2 4.59 7.73 -12.79
CA PRO A 2 4.18 6.40 -12.36
C PRO A 2 5.18 5.78 -11.39
N LEU A 3 4.70 4.85 -10.58
CA LEU A 3 5.54 4.08 -9.67
C LEU A 3 5.84 2.72 -10.30
N ASP A 4 7.02 2.18 -10.03
CA ASP A 4 7.35 0.82 -10.42
C ASP A 4 6.52 -0.16 -9.61
N ARG A 5 5.83 -1.09 -10.29
CA ARG A 5 4.91 -2.01 -9.63
C ARG A 5 5.63 -2.96 -8.67
N ASP A 6 6.74 -3.56 -9.12
CA ASP A 6 7.46 -4.52 -8.28
C ASP A 6 8.06 -3.83 -7.06
N ALA A 7 8.63 -2.64 -7.24
CA ALA A 7 9.18 -1.88 -6.13
C ALA A 7 8.08 -1.48 -5.14
N THR A 8 6.90 -1.10 -5.64
CA THR A 8 5.77 -0.74 -4.80
C THR A 8 5.32 -1.95 -3.97
N GLU A 9 5.13 -3.11 -4.61
CA GLU A 9 4.72 -4.32 -3.90
C GLU A 9 5.76 -4.74 -2.86
N ALA A 10 7.05 -4.61 -3.19
CA ALA A 10 8.12 -4.94 -2.25
C ALA A 10 8.03 -4.06 -0.99
N GLN A 11 7.79 -2.75 -1.15
CA GLN A 11 7.67 -1.87 -0.01
C GLN A 11 6.41 -2.13 0.83
N LEU A 12 5.31 -2.51 0.20
CA LEU A 12 4.10 -2.88 0.94
C LEU A 12 4.37 -4.04 1.90
N THR A 13 5.15 -5.02 1.49
CA THR A 13 5.44 -6.19 2.33
C THR A 13 6.65 -5.97 3.24
N GLN A 14 7.72 -5.36 2.75
CA GLN A 14 8.96 -5.23 3.49
C GLN A 14 8.95 -4.04 4.45
N LYS A 15 8.52 -2.89 4.00
CA LYS A 15 8.49 -1.69 4.83
C LYS A 15 7.24 -1.63 5.69
N LEU A 16 6.07 -1.73 5.07
CA LEU A 16 4.79 -1.59 5.77
C LEU A 16 4.35 -2.87 6.47
N GLU A 17 5.04 -3.97 6.18
CA GLU A 17 4.76 -5.28 6.79
C GLU A 17 3.31 -5.72 6.59
N MET A 18 2.75 -5.38 5.42
CA MET A 18 1.40 -5.80 5.08
C MET A 18 1.36 -7.29 4.76
N THR A 19 0.24 -7.91 5.05
CA THR A 19 0.02 -9.32 4.75
C THR A 19 -0.48 -9.47 3.33
N LEU A 20 0.27 -10.22 2.53
CA LEU A 20 -0.13 -10.52 1.15
C LEU A 20 -1.16 -11.65 1.15
N ARG A 21 -2.29 -11.41 0.52
CA ARG A 21 -3.31 -12.42 0.25
C ARG A 21 -3.34 -12.65 -1.25
N ASP A 22 -2.72 -13.74 -1.67
CA ASP A 22 -2.61 -14.11 -3.07
C ASP A 22 -3.37 -15.40 -3.29
N ARG A 23 -4.60 -15.28 -3.78
CA ARG A 23 -5.45 -16.44 -4.03
C ARG A 23 -5.31 -16.91 -5.45
N ARG A 24 -5.21 -18.22 -5.62
CA ARG A 24 -5.19 -18.83 -6.94
C ARG A 24 -6.49 -18.50 -7.67
N GLY A 25 -6.38 -17.99 -8.90
CA GLY A 25 -7.54 -17.60 -9.70
C GLY A 25 -8.06 -16.19 -9.46
N ASP A 26 -7.46 -15.46 -8.50
CA ASP A 26 -7.80 -14.07 -8.26
C ASP A 26 -7.00 -13.17 -9.19
N ASP A 27 -7.65 -12.17 -9.79
CA ASP A 27 -6.98 -11.23 -10.69
C ASP A 27 -6.14 -10.19 -9.95
N HIS A 28 -6.26 -10.12 -8.63
CA HIS A 28 -5.57 -9.13 -7.81
C HIS A 28 -4.83 -9.78 -6.66
N ARG A 29 -3.65 -9.22 -6.37
CA ARG A 29 -2.95 -9.49 -5.12
C ARG A 29 -3.45 -8.48 -4.10
N ARG A 30 -3.90 -8.96 -2.96
CA ARG A 30 -4.46 -8.11 -1.90
C ARG A 30 -3.46 -7.98 -0.77
N TYR A 31 -3.27 -6.75 -0.30
CA TYR A 31 -2.35 -6.43 0.79
C TYR A 31 -3.16 -5.87 1.94
N ASP A 32 -3.11 -6.53 3.08
CA ASP A 32 -3.84 -6.11 4.29
C ASP A 32 -2.85 -5.57 5.31
N LEU A 33 -3.15 -4.41 5.89
CA LEU A 33 -2.42 -3.90 7.02
C LEU A 33 -3.12 -4.35 8.29
N ILE A 34 -2.44 -5.19 9.08
CA ILE A 34 -2.95 -5.71 10.34
C ILE A 34 -2.20 -5.03 11.48
N VAL A 35 -2.93 -4.38 12.38
CA VAL A 35 -2.37 -3.76 13.58
C VAL A 35 -3.14 -4.28 14.77
N ASP A 36 -2.43 -4.85 15.74
CA ASP A 36 -3.02 -5.43 16.94
C ASP A 36 -4.14 -6.44 16.63
N GLY A 37 -3.93 -7.25 15.60
CA GLY A 37 -4.86 -8.30 15.21
C GLY A 37 -6.05 -7.82 14.37
N GLN A 38 -6.13 -6.53 14.07
CA GLN A 38 -7.23 -5.96 13.30
C GLN A 38 -6.75 -5.43 11.96
N ARG A 39 -7.52 -5.69 10.91
CA ARG A 39 -7.23 -5.12 9.60
C ARG A 39 -7.70 -3.66 9.59
N VAL A 40 -6.76 -2.75 9.43
CA VAL A 40 -7.04 -1.31 9.45
C VAL A 40 -6.97 -0.67 8.06
N ALA A 41 -6.34 -1.33 7.10
CA ALA A 41 -6.27 -0.84 5.73
C ALA A 41 -6.06 -2.01 4.76
N ARG A 42 -6.44 -1.79 3.50
CA ARG A 42 -6.25 -2.78 2.46
C ARG A 42 -6.02 -2.07 1.14
N THR A 43 -5.12 -2.62 0.33
CA THR A 43 -4.99 -2.19 -1.05
C THR A 43 -4.84 -3.42 -1.95
N MET A 44 -4.95 -3.22 -3.25
CA MET A 44 -4.89 -4.29 -4.23
C MET A 44 -4.01 -3.87 -5.40
N VAL A 45 -3.29 -4.84 -5.95
CA VAL A 45 -2.48 -4.65 -7.16
C VAL A 45 -2.90 -5.71 -8.17
N SER A 46 -3.20 -5.28 -9.40
CA SER A 46 -3.61 -6.20 -10.45
C SER A 46 -2.45 -7.14 -10.82
N ARG A 47 -2.78 -8.40 -11.05
CA ARG A 47 -1.82 -9.39 -11.57
C ARG A 47 -1.58 -9.23 -13.06
N GLY A 48 -2.32 -8.36 -13.72
CA GLY A 48 -2.28 -8.23 -15.17
C GLY A 48 -0.86 -8.20 -15.72
N SER A 49 -0.60 -9.06 -16.70
CA SER A 49 0.67 -9.08 -17.38
C SER A 49 0.81 -7.83 -18.26
N GLY A 50 1.99 -7.26 -18.34
CA GLY A 50 2.28 -6.15 -19.25
C GLY A 50 2.38 -4.78 -18.59
N TYR A 51 1.90 -4.62 -17.36
CA TYR A 51 1.99 -3.34 -16.68
C TYR A 51 3.08 -3.40 -15.61
N ARG A 52 4.20 -2.74 -15.89
CA ARG A 52 5.33 -2.68 -14.95
C ARG A 52 5.25 -1.47 -14.04
N THR A 53 4.38 -0.52 -14.37
CA THR A 53 4.25 0.72 -13.63
C THR A 53 2.80 0.92 -13.20
N LEU A 54 2.64 1.67 -12.11
CA LEU A 54 1.34 2.09 -11.60
C LEU A 54 1.14 3.54 -11.98
N GLY A 55 0.12 3.82 -12.77
CA GLY A 55 -0.20 5.18 -13.18
C GLY A 55 -0.72 6.02 -12.02
N ASP A 56 -0.82 7.33 -12.23
CA ASP A 56 -1.24 8.27 -11.20
C ASP A 56 -2.63 7.94 -10.63
N ASP A 57 -3.55 7.45 -11.47
CA ASP A 57 -4.89 7.08 -11.03
C ASP A 57 -4.85 5.91 -10.04
N LEU A 58 -4.04 4.90 -10.34
CA LEU A 58 -3.88 3.75 -9.44
C LEU A 58 -3.17 4.13 -8.16
N VAL A 59 -2.14 4.97 -8.26
CA VAL A 59 -1.43 5.47 -7.08
C VAL A 59 -2.37 6.24 -6.17
N GLY A 60 -3.21 7.10 -6.74
CA GLY A 60 -4.19 7.85 -5.98
C GLY A 60 -5.22 6.95 -5.29
N LYS A 61 -5.66 5.90 -6.00
CA LYS A 61 -6.60 4.93 -5.43
C LYS A 61 -5.97 4.16 -4.27
N MET A 62 -4.73 3.69 -4.44
CA MET A 62 -4.02 2.98 -3.38
C MET A 62 -3.79 3.87 -2.17
N ALA A 63 -3.41 5.12 -2.39
CA ALA A 63 -3.21 6.09 -1.30
C ALA A 63 -4.49 6.25 -0.49
N ARG A 64 -5.63 6.42 -1.15
CA ARG A 64 -6.92 6.56 -0.46
C ARG A 64 -7.27 5.29 0.32
N GLN A 65 -7.00 4.13 -0.25
CA GLN A 65 -7.24 2.86 0.43
C GLN A 65 -6.39 2.72 1.70
N LEU A 66 -5.20 3.31 1.70
CA LEU A 66 -4.29 3.31 2.84
C LEU A 66 -4.47 4.53 3.74
N HIS A 67 -5.45 5.39 3.45
CA HIS A 67 -5.81 6.56 4.27
C HIS A 67 -4.72 7.64 4.31
N VAL A 68 -4.01 7.81 3.20
CA VAL A 68 -2.96 8.84 3.07
C VAL A 68 -3.14 9.58 1.75
N THR A 69 -2.40 10.67 1.59
CA THR A 69 -2.38 11.41 0.32
C THR A 69 -1.47 10.72 -0.69
N SER A 70 -1.65 11.02 -1.97
CA SER A 70 -0.78 10.47 -3.02
C SER A 70 0.69 10.85 -2.80
N PRO A 71 1.03 12.11 -2.48
CA PRO A 71 2.43 12.45 -2.18
C PRO A 71 3.00 11.65 -1.01
N PHE A 72 2.21 11.46 0.06
CA PHE A 72 2.66 10.67 1.21
C PHE A 72 2.92 9.23 0.80
N PHE A 73 2.01 8.63 0.03
CA PHE A 73 2.17 7.25 -0.44
C PHE A 73 3.44 7.11 -1.29
N ARG A 74 3.70 8.06 -2.19
CA ARG A 74 4.91 8.04 -3.02
C ARG A 74 6.16 8.11 -2.17
N GLU A 75 6.15 8.91 -1.12
CA GLU A 75 7.28 9.01 -0.20
C GLU A 75 7.50 7.72 0.59
N LEU A 76 6.42 7.01 0.95
CA LEU A 76 6.54 5.69 1.56
C LEU A 76 7.25 4.71 0.63
N ILE A 77 6.89 4.72 -0.64
CA ILE A 77 7.46 3.80 -1.62
C ILE A 77 8.90 4.18 -1.96
N SER A 78 9.22 5.47 -2.04
CA SER A 78 10.57 5.94 -2.35
C SER A 78 11.51 5.91 -1.16
N CYS A 79 11.06 5.44 0.00
CA CYS A 79 11.85 5.29 1.22
C CYS A 79 12.19 6.60 1.93
N THR A 80 11.49 7.70 1.63
CA THR A 80 11.65 8.96 2.36
C THR A 80 10.73 9.03 3.58
N LYS A 81 9.75 8.15 3.69
CA LYS A 81 8.87 8.01 4.86
C LYS A 81 8.98 6.61 5.43
N SER A 82 8.90 6.49 6.75
CA SER A 82 9.01 5.21 7.43
C SER A 82 7.63 4.63 7.75
N ARG A 83 7.61 3.36 8.16
CA ARG A 83 6.40 2.71 8.67
C ARG A 83 5.87 3.44 9.90
N ASP A 84 6.76 3.88 10.78
CA ASP A 84 6.35 4.61 11.99
C ASP A 84 5.64 5.92 11.64
N GLU A 85 6.11 6.64 10.62
CA GLU A 85 5.44 7.85 10.16
C GLU A 85 4.06 7.53 9.60
N TYR A 86 3.93 6.43 8.87
CA TYR A 86 2.64 5.98 8.37
C TYR A 86 1.69 5.63 9.51
N LEU A 87 2.15 4.86 10.50
CA LEU A 87 1.32 4.52 11.65
C LEU A 87 0.90 5.76 12.44
N SER A 88 1.78 6.76 12.54
CA SER A 88 1.43 8.03 13.16
C SER A 88 0.28 8.72 12.44
N LYS A 89 0.28 8.67 11.11
CA LYS A 89 -0.83 9.23 10.32
C LYS A 89 -2.14 8.51 10.61
N LEU A 90 -2.11 7.20 10.77
CA LEU A 90 -3.30 6.44 11.09
C LEU A 90 -3.80 6.76 12.50
N LYS A 91 -2.90 6.99 13.44
CA LYS A 91 -3.27 7.42 14.81
C LYS A 91 -3.94 8.80 14.80
N GLU A 92 -3.41 9.73 14.01
CA GLU A 92 -4.00 11.07 13.87
C GLU A 92 -5.43 11.00 13.36
N GLN A 93 -5.75 10.00 12.55
CA GLN A 93 -7.09 9.79 12.00
C GLN A 93 -7.96 8.91 12.88
N HIS A 94 -7.45 8.48 14.03
CA HIS A 94 -8.15 7.58 14.97
C HIS A 94 -8.48 6.22 14.36
N LEU A 95 -7.69 5.76 13.39
CA LEU A 95 -7.86 4.45 12.77
C LEU A 95 -7.16 3.35 13.57
N ILE A 96 -6.16 3.72 14.36
CA ILE A 96 -5.47 2.82 15.30
C ILE A 96 -5.24 3.58 16.60
N ASP A 97 -4.96 2.83 17.65
CA ASP A 97 -4.69 3.39 18.99
C ASP A 97 -3.24 3.87 19.12
#